data_54c97c51772dca56789dae9e74cc73da
#
_entry.id   54c97c51772dca56789dae9e74cc73da
#
_cell.length_a   1.000
_cell.length_b   1.000
_cell.length_c   1.000
_cell.angle_alpha   90.00
_cell.angle_beta   90.00
_cell.angle_gamma   90.00
#
_symmetry.space_group_name_H-M   'P 1'
#
loop_
_entity.id
_entity.type
_entity.pdbx_description
1 polymer ?
#
loop_
_entity_poly.entity_id
_entity_poly.type
_entity_poly.pdbx_seq_one_letter_code
_entity_poly.pdbx_strand_id
1 'polypeptide(L)'
;MLFRCAIRFEADRCALVFRKSDLHRRSKRGNPEILAVLEQQLAEADRRWPGDLQQQVRYFIACNLADRRANLPYVAGLAGLSIQGLQRRLAERGTSFAMMLEDVRKQTAEEYYRTARRPNLTELSHRLGYTDASGASRFLRQHM
;
A
#
# COMPACT_ATOMS: atom_id res chain seq x y z
N MET A 1 25.89 -7.67 -12.14
CA MET A 1 25.26 -8.59 -11.17
C MET A 1 25.31 -7.94 -9.79
N LEU A 2 24.16 -7.50 -9.26
CA LEU A 2 24.09 -6.73 -8.01
C LEU A 2 24.24 -7.63 -6.77
N PHE A 3 23.74 -8.85 -6.85
CA PHE A 3 23.74 -9.80 -5.73
C PHE A 3 24.52 -11.06 -6.10
N ARG A 4 25.50 -11.44 -5.24
CA ARG A 4 26.27 -12.68 -5.39
C ARG A 4 25.67 -13.80 -4.51
N CYS A 5 24.34 -13.99 -4.61
CA CYS A 5 23.61 -14.97 -3.82
C CYS A 5 22.49 -15.62 -4.63
N ALA A 6 21.95 -16.72 -4.12
CA ALA A 6 20.80 -17.37 -4.72
C ALA A 6 19.56 -16.48 -4.62
N ILE A 7 18.84 -16.31 -5.75
CA ILE A 7 17.58 -15.58 -5.81
C ILE A 7 16.46 -16.60 -5.94
N ARG A 8 15.45 -16.52 -5.07
CA ARG A 8 14.20 -17.29 -5.18
C ARG A 8 13.13 -16.39 -5.76
N PHE A 9 12.60 -16.78 -6.91
CA PHE A 9 11.42 -16.15 -7.50
C PHE A 9 10.15 -16.81 -6.96
N GLU A 10 9.02 -16.10 -7.06
CA GLU A 10 7.70 -16.57 -6.63
C GLU A 10 7.60 -16.95 -5.13
N ALA A 11 8.39 -16.29 -4.31
CA ALA A 11 8.30 -16.44 -2.86
C ALA A 11 7.08 -15.68 -2.30
N ASP A 12 6.59 -16.10 -1.12
CA ASP A 12 5.46 -15.45 -0.44
C ASP A 12 5.69 -13.99 -0.07
N ARG A 13 6.95 -13.54 -0.07
CA ARG A 13 7.36 -12.18 0.31
C ARG A 13 8.68 -11.80 -0.36
N CYS A 14 8.86 -10.51 -0.62
CA CYS A 14 10.16 -9.96 -0.96
C CYS A 14 10.99 -9.81 0.32
N ALA A 15 12.10 -10.54 0.41
CA ALA A 15 12.97 -10.50 1.58
C ALA A 15 14.44 -10.63 1.19
N LEU A 16 15.31 -9.96 1.93
CA LEU A 16 16.75 -10.16 1.90
C LEU A 16 17.14 -10.99 3.14
N VAL A 17 17.80 -12.12 2.91
CA VAL A 17 18.23 -13.02 3.99
C VAL A 17 19.73 -12.88 4.16
N PHE A 18 20.17 -12.52 5.36
CA PHE A 18 21.57 -12.37 5.73
C PHE A 18 21.94 -13.40 6.80
N ARG A 19 23.21 -13.80 6.83
CA ARG A 19 23.73 -14.56 7.98
C ARG A 19 23.76 -13.65 9.20
N LYS A 20 23.42 -14.19 10.37
CA LYS A 20 23.45 -13.43 11.63
C LYS A 20 24.82 -12.79 11.89
N SER A 21 25.91 -13.46 11.49
CA SER A 21 27.28 -12.93 11.57
C SER A 21 27.53 -11.70 10.71
N ASP A 22 26.81 -11.56 9.58
CA ASP A 22 26.99 -10.41 8.67
C ASP A 22 26.33 -9.14 9.22
N LEU A 23 25.33 -9.28 10.09
CA LEU A 23 24.66 -8.16 10.77
C LEU A 23 25.57 -7.43 11.77
N HIS A 24 26.62 -8.08 12.27
CA HIS A 24 27.58 -7.48 13.18
C HIS A 24 28.75 -6.77 12.48
N ARG A 25 28.80 -6.82 11.14
CA ARG A 25 29.83 -6.11 10.38
C ARG A 25 29.55 -4.63 10.35
N ARG A 26 30.46 -3.83 10.90
CA ARG A 26 30.34 -2.36 10.81
C ARG A 26 30.51 -1.91 9.36
N SER A 27 29.58 -1.10 8.88
CA SER A 27 29.71 -0.42 7.59
C SER A 27 30.91 0.53 7.62
N LYS A 28 31.82 0.42 6.64
CA LYS A 28 32.97 1.34 6.52
C LYS A 28 32.57 2.79 6.25
N ARG A 29 31.32 3.05 5.83
CA ARG A 29 30.75 4.37 5.52
C ARG A 29 29.55 4.70 6.42
N GLY A 30 29.38 3.96 7.52
CA GLY A 30 28.28 4.19 8.46
C GLY A 30 28.50 5.53 9.19
N ASN A 31 27.52 6.41 9.13
CA ASN A 31 27.46 7.62 9.93
C ASN A 31 26.45 7.41 11.06
N PRO A 32 26.88 7.38 12.34
CA PRO A 32 25.98 7.14 13.46
C PRO A 32 24.90 8.23 13.64
N GLU A 33 25.17 9.47 13.23
CA GLU A 33 24.20 10.56 13.30
C GLU A 33 23.08 10.35 12.29
N ILE A 34 23.43 9.97 11.06
CA ILE A 34 22.43 9.63 10.01
C ILE A 34 21.63 8.39 10.46
N LEU A 35 22.28 7.39 11.06
CA LEU A 35 21.58 6.22 11.57
C LEU A 35 20.54 6.60 12.63
N ALA A 36 20.90 7.44 13.60
CA ALA A 36 19.98 7.91 14.65
C ALA A 36 18.77 8.64 14.08
N VAL A 37 18.96 9.51 13.09
CA VAL A 37 17.86 10.20 12.40
C VAL A 37 16.97 9.22 11.65
N LEU A 38 17.54 8.23 10.95
CA LEU A 38 16.77 7.21 10.25
C LEU A 38 16.01 6.29 11.21
N GLU A 39 16.62 5.92 12.35
CA GLU A 39 15.96 5.12 13.39
C GLU A 39 14.78 5.89 14.02
N GLN A 40 14.92 7.19 14.26
CA GLN A 40 13.82 8.02 14.72
C GLN A 40 12.71 8.10 13.69
N GLN A 41 13.02 8.33 12.41
CA GLN A 41 12.03 8.34 11.33
C GLN A 41 11.33 6.99 11.16
N LEU A 42 12.05 5.88 11.28
CA LEU A 42 11.47 4.53 11.26
C LEU A 42 10.54 4.31 12.45
N ALA A 43 10.94 4.70 13.66
CA ALA A 43 10.10 4.57 14.85
C ALA A 43 8.83 5.44 14.78
N GLU A 44 8.87 6.58 14.10
CA GLU A 44 7.69 7.40 13.81
C GLU A 44 6.81 6.77 12.72
N ALA A 45 7.43 6.19 11.69
CA ALA A 45 6.73 5.45 10.65
C ALA A 45 6.06 4.19 11.23
N ASP A 46 6.75 3.41 12.06
CA ASP A 46 6.20 2.22 12.73
C ASP A 46 5.01 2.55 13.63
N ARG A 47 5.03 3.69 14.32
CA ARG A 47 3.88 4.16 15.10
C ARG A 47 2.65 4.52 14.25
N ARG A 48 2.87 4.92 13.01
CA ARG A 48 1.82 5.24 12.02
C ARG A 48 1.44 4.02 11.19
N TRP A 49 2.25 2.96 11.26
CA TRP A 49 2.05 1.77 10.43
C TRP A 49 0.96 0.90 11.04
N PRO A 50 -0.10 0.63 10.32
CA PRO A 50 -1.15 -0.26 10.82
C PRO A 50 -0.59 -1.66 11.07
N GLY A 51 -0.73 -2.16 12.30
CA GLY A 51 -0.21 -3.49 12.68
C GLY A 51 -0.90 -4.66 11.97
N ASP A 52 -2.08 -4.44 11.41
CA ASP A 52 -2.84 -5.45 10.67
C ASP A 52 -2.69 -5.30 9.16
N LEU A 53 -2.52 -6.42 8.45
CA LEU A 53 -2.38 -6.46 7.00
C LEU A 53 -3.53 -5.77 6.26
N GLN A 54 -4.77 -5.94 6.74
CA GLN A 54 -5.92 -5.29 6.10
C GLN A 54 -5.83 -3.77 6.20
N GLN A 55 -5.43 -3.25 7.36
CA GLN A 55 -5.23 -1.81 7.56
C GLN A 55 -4.08 -1.28 6.70
N GLN A 56 -2.98 -2.03 6.59
CA GLN A 56 -1.87 -1.68 5.70
C GLN A 56 -2.32 -1.60 4.24
N VAL A 57 -3.05 -2.60 3.77
CA VAL A 57 -3.56 -2.64 2.39
C VAL A 57 -4.54 -1.50 2.14
N ARG A 58 -5.46 -1.20 3.06
CA ARG A 58 -6.36 -0.04 2.98
C ARG A 58 -5.58 1.28 2.87
N TYR A 59 -4.56 1.43 3.69
CA TYR A 59 -3.70 2.62 3.67
C TYR A 59 -2.99 2.76 2.32
N PHE A 60 -2.39 1.68 1.79
CA PHE A 60 -1.74 1.71 0.48
C PHE A 60 -2.71 2.02 -0.66
N ILE A 61 -3.91 1.46 -0.62
CA ILE A 61 -4.95 1.77 -1.58
C ILE A 61 -5.30 3.27 -1.50
N ALA A 62 -5.60 3.79 -0.32
CA ALA A 62 -6.00 5.18 -0.12
C ALA A 62 -4.93 6.18 -0.60
N CYS A 63 -3.66 5.95 -0.25
CA CYS A 63 -2.55 6.81 -0.66
C CYS A 63 -2.28 6.82 -2.17
N ASN A 64 -2.66 5.76 -2.88
CA ASN A 64 -2.34 5.60 -4.31
C ASN A 64 -3.58 5.62 -5.22
N LEU A 65 -4.75 5.88 -4.64
CA LEU A 65 -6.03 5.83 -5.37
C LEU A 65 -6.10 6.93 -6.44
N ALA A 66 -5.86 8.18 -6.07
CA ALA A 66 -5.89 9.33 -6.97
C ALA A 66 -4.86 9.23 -8.12
N ASP A 67 -3.70 8.65 -7.83
CA ASP A 67 -2.64 8.42 -8.82
C ASP A 67 -2.92 7.23 -9.75
N ARG A 68 -4.06 6.55 -9.57
CA ARG A 68 -4.45 5.34 -10.32
C ARG A 68 -3.44 4.18 -10.17
N ARG A 69 -2.66 4.19 -9.12
CA ARG A 69 -1.68 3.14 -8.80
C ARG A 69 -2.22 2.10 -7.81
N ALA A 70 -3.43 2.28 -7.30
CA ALA A 70 -4.08 1.35 -6.38
C ALA A 70 -4.52 0.06 -7.09
N ASN A 71 -3.56 -0.68 -7.64
CA ASN A 71 -3.78 -2.00 -8.25
C ASN A 71 -3.10 -3.11 -7.44
N LEU A 72 -3.57 -4.33 -7.61
CA LEU A 72 -3.11 -5.48 -6.83
C LEU A 72 -1.59 -5.73 -6.90
N PRO A 73 -0.92 -5.71 -8.09
CA PRO A 73 0.52 -5.90 -8.16
C PRO A 73 1.31 -4.83 -7.41
N TYR A 74 0.92 -3.57 -7.55
CA TYR A 74 1.61 -2.46 -6.92
C TYR A 74 1.46 -2.49 -5.40
N VAL A 75 0.24 -2.72 -4.90
CA VAL A 75 -0.02 -2.80 -3.45
C VAL A 75 0.63 -4.04 -2.82
N ALA A 76 0.66 -5.17 -3.52
CA ALA A 76 1.40 -6.35 -3.07
C ALA A 76 2.89 -6.04 -2.91
N GLY A 77 3.49 -5.33 -3.88
CA GLY A 77 4.88 -4.88 -3.80
C GLY A 77 5.14 -3.97 -2.60
N LEU A 78 4.25 -3.00 -2.32
CA LEU A 78 4.35 -2.13 -1.14
C LEU A 78 4.24 -2.91 0.17
N ALA A 79 3.40 -3.95 0.20
CA ALA A 79 3.27 -4.84 1.36
C ALA A 79 4.42 -5.85 1.51
N GLY A 80 5.41 -5.86 0.59
CA GLY A 80 6.50 -6.82 0.57
C GLY A 80 6.05 -8.26 0.29
N LEU A 81 4.93 -8.44 -0.42
CA LEU A 81 4.31 -9.72 -0.72
C LEU A 81 4.26 -9.99 -2.23
N SER A 82 4.23 -11.27 -2.60
CA SER A 82 3.79 -11.67 -3.94
C SER A 82 2.28 -11.42 -4.10
N ILE A 83 1.80 -11.30 -5.34
CA ILE A 83 0.37 -11.14 -5.64
C ILE A 83 -0.44 -12.27 -5.01
N GLN A 84 -0.01 -13.51 -5.21
CA GLN A 84 -0.66 -14.71 -4.65
C GLN A 84 -0.60 -14.73 -3.12
N GLY A 85 0.55 -14.33 -2.54
CA GLY A 85 0.72 -14.23 -1.10
C GLY A 85 -0.24 -13.21 -0.47
N LEU A 86 -0.43 -12.04 -1.10
CA LEU A 86 -1.41 -11.04 -0.65
C LEU A 86 -2.83 -11.58 -0.77
N GLN A 87 -3.21 -12.15 -1.93
CA GLN A 87 -4.57 -12.70 -2.14
C GLN A 87 -4.91 -13.78 -1.13
N ARG A 88 -4.01 -14.75 -0.90
CA ARG A 88 -4.20 -15.81 0.09
C ARG A 88 -4.44 -15.24 1.48
N ARG A 89 -3.59 -14.32 1.94
CA ARG A 89 -3.70 -13.74 3.29
C ARG A 89 -4.95 -12.89 3.48
N LEU A 90 -5.43 -12.22 2.42
CA LEU A 90 -6.71 -11.50 2.47
C LEU A 90 -7.88 -12.47 2.51
N ALA A 91 -7.85 -13.56 1.71
CA ALA A 91 -8.87 -14.61 1.71
C ALA A 91 -8.97 -15.31 3.08
N GLU A 92 -7.84 -15.62 3.73
CA GLU A 92 -7.80 -16.15 5.11
C GLU A 92 -8.50 -15.26 6.13
N ARG A 93 -8.65 -13.96 5.82
CA ARG A 93 -9.36 -12.95 6.64
C ARG A 93 -10.76 -12.63 6.13
N GLY A 94 -11.29 -13.45 5.22
CA GLY A 94 -12.64 -13.29 4.68
C GLY A 94 -12.82 -12.07 3.77
N THR A 95 -11.74 -11.53 3.20
CA THR A 95 -11.79 -10.35 2.31
C THR A 95 -10.99 -10.56 1.03
N SER A 96 -11.11 -9.63 0.10
CA SER A 96 -10.32 -9.59 -1.12
C SER A 96 -9.81 -8.18 -1.41
N PHE A 97 -8.78 -8.07 -2.24
CA PHE A 97 -8.29 -6.77 -2.69
C PHE A 97 -9.38 -5.93 -3.39
N ALA A 98 -10.23 -6.57 -4.18
CA ALA A 98 -11.34 -5.90 -4.87
C ALA A 98 -12.35 -5.31 -3.88
N MET A 99 -12.75 -6.07 -2.86
CA MET A 99 -13.63 -5.58 -1.79
C MET A 99 -13.01 -4.41 -1.05
N MET A 100 -11.73 -4.51 -0.70
CA MET A 100 -11.03 -3.43 -0.01
C MET A 100 -10.90 -2.16 -0.86
N LEU A 101 -10.63 -2.30 -2.15
CA LEU A 101 -10.57 -1.17 -3.09
C LEU A 101 -11.94 -0.48 -3.21
N GLU A 102 -13.01 -1.26 -3.27
CA GLU A 102 -14.38 -0.76 -3.29
C GLU A 102 -14.71 0.00 -2.00
N ASP A 103 -14.41 -0.58 -0.83
CA ASP A 103 -14.62 0.07 0.47
C ASP A 103 -13.88 1.40 0.59
N VAL A 104 -12.61 1.44 0.16
CA VAL A 104 -11.82 2.68 0.19
C VAL A 104 -12.43 3.73 -0.75
N ARG A 105 -12.90 3.32 -1.93
CA ARG A 105 -13.59 4.24 -2.85
C ARG A 105 -14.89 4.79 -2.26
N LYS A 106 -15.69 3.96 -1.59
CA LYS A 106 -16.90 4.40 -0.88
C LYS A 106 -16.58 5.45 0.17
N GLN A 107 -15.62 5.14 1.06
CA GLN A 107 -15.19 6.06 2.11
C GLN A 107 -14.67 7.38 1.54
N THR A 108 -13.90 7.33 0.45
CA THR A 108 -13.37 8.52 -0.24
C THR A 108 -14.50 9.36 -0.83
N ALA A 109 -15.53 8.73 -1.41
CA ALA A 109 -16.68 9.44 -1.96
C ALA A 109 -17.53 10.09 -0.85
N GLU A 110 -17.82 9.36 0.22
CA GLU A 110 -18.56 9.88 1.38
C GLU A 110 -17.84 11.08 2.01
N GLU A 111 -16.52 10.97 2.23
CA GLU A 111 -15.72 12.06 2.76
C GLU A 111 -15.71 13.28 1.83
N TYR A 112 -15.61 13.04 0.53
CA TYR A 112 -15.69 14.12 -0.46
C TYR A 112 -17.01 14.86 -0.39
N TYR A 113 -18.15 14.15 -0.39
CA TYR A 113 -19.47 14.78 -0.32
C TYR A 113 -19.71 15.50 1.01
N ARG A 114 -19.13 15.01 2.09
CA ARG A 114 -19.22 15.64 3.41
C ARG A 114 -18.45 16.96 3.49
N THR A 115 -17.31 17.06 2.79
CA THR A 115 -16.39 18.20 2.91
C THR A 115 -16.50 19.21 1.78
N ALA A 116 -16.94 18.78 0.60
CA ALA A 116 -17.02 19.64 -0.57
C ALA A 116 -18.21 20.60 -0.50
N ARG A 117 -17.95 21.91 -0.56
CA ARG A 117 -19.03 22.94 -0.65
C ARG A 117 -19.83 22.84 -1.94
N ARG A 118 -19.20 22.45 -3.04
CA ARG A 118 -19.80 22.25 -4.37
C ARG A 118 -19.23 20.97 -4.97
N PRO A 119 -19.90 19.84 -4.78
CA PRO A 119 -19.42 18.57 -5.32
C PRO A 119 -19.29 18.62 -6.84
N ASN A 120 -18.14 18.17 -7.35
CA ASN A 120 -17.84 18.09 -8.78
C ASN A 120 -17.48 16.64 -9.13
N LEU A 121 -18.22 16.05 -10.05
CA LEU A 121 -18.03 14.65 -10.45
C LEU A 121 -16.68 14.39 -11.11
N THR A 122 -16.14 15.37 -11.84
CA THR A 122 -14.81 15.26 -12.46
C THR A 122 -13.72 15.21 -11.38
N GLU A 123 -13.78 16.07 -10.39
CA GLU A 123 -12.85 16.04 -9.25
C GLU A 123 -12.97 14.73 -8.47
N LEU A 124 -14.20 14.31 -8.19
CA LEU A 124 -14.43 13.03 -7.50
C LEU A 124 -13.88 11.86 -8.31
N SER A 125 -14.04 11.85 -9.64
CA SER A 125 -13.50 10.78 -10.48
C SER A 125 -11.98 10.64 -10.33
N HIS A 126 -11.26 11.75 -10.29
CA HIS A 126 -9.81 11.73 -10.03
C HIS A 126 -9.47 11.17 -8.64
N ARG A 127 -10.19 11.61 -7.61
CA ARG A 127 -9.98 11.11 -6.23
C ARG A 127 -10.23 9.60 -6.10
N LEU A 128 -11.22 9.09 -6.85
CA LEU A 128 -11.55 7.67 -6.88
C LEU A 128 -10.65 6.83 -7.82
N GLY A 129 -9.69 7.49 -8.51
CA GLY A 129 -8.77 6.82 -9.42
C GLY A 129 -9.37 6.41 -10.75
N TYR A 130 -10.48 7.03 -11.17
CA TYR A 130 -11.07 6.84 -12.50
C TYR A 130 -10.45 7.81 -13.52
N THR A 131 -10.46 7.41 -14.79
CA THR A 131 -9.98 8.25 -15.90
C THR A 131 -10.96 9.35 -16.26
N ASP A 132 -12.26 9.10 -16.03
CA ASP A 132 -13.35 9.99 -16.44
C ASP A 132 -14.52 9.97 -15.44
N ALA A 133 -15.41 10.93 -15.58
CA ALA A 133 -16.60 11.07 -14.75
C ALA A 133 -17.60 9.91 -14.91
N SER A 134 -17.59 9.22 -16.08
CA SER A 134 -18.49 8.09 -16.33
C SER A 134 -18.21 6.90 -15.42
N GLY A 135 -16.92 6.62 -15.17
CA GLY A 135 -16.49 5.59 -14.24
C GLY A 135 -16.97 5.87 -12.81
N ALA A 136 -16.78 7.10 -12.33
CA ALA A 136 -17.25 7.53 -11.02
C ALA A 136 -18.79 7.49 -10.93
N SER A 137 -19.49 7.96 -11.95
CA SER A 137 -20.96 7.93 -11.99
C SER A 137 -21.53 6.51 -11.91
N ARG A 138 -20.93 5.56 -12.63
CA ARG A 138 -21.33 4.13 -12.53
C ARG A 138 -21.09 3.57 -11.14
N PHE A 139 -19.92 3.85 -10.57
CA PHE A 139 -19.57 3.42 -9.21
C PHE A 139 -20.59 3.97 -8.19
N LEU A 140 -20.88 5.26 -8.23
CA LEU A 140 -21.84 5.89 -7.30
C LEU A 140 -23.23 5.26 -7.40
N ARG A 141 -23.76 5.05 -8.61
CA ARG A 141 -25.07 4.40 -8.79
C ARG A 141 -25.16 2.97 -8.28
N GLN A 142 -24.01 2.27 -8.26
CA GLN A 142 -23.96 0.87 -7.82
C GLN A 142 -23.78 0.75 -6.30
N HIS A 143 -23.17 1.73 -5.65
CA HIS A 143 -22.67 1.56 -4.29
C HIS A 143 -23.14 2.62 -3.29
N MET A 144 -23.78 3.69 -3.77
CA MET A 144 -24.35 4.77 -2.95
C MET A 144 -25.81 5.02 -3.33
#